data_b90ea64bb27fc8f45f8ade60612621a9
#
_entry.id   b90ea64bb27fc8f45f8ade60612621a9
#
_cell.length_a   1.000
_cell.length_b   1.000
_cell.length_c   1.000
_cell.angle_alpha   90.00
_cell.angle_beta   90.00
_cell.angle_gamma   90.00
#
_symmetry.space_group_name_H-M   'P 1'
#
loop_
_entity.id
_entity.type
_entity.pdbx_description
1 polymer ?
#
loop_
_entity_poly.entity_id
_entity_poly.type
_entity_poly.pdbx_seq_one_letter_code
_entity_poly.pdbx_strand_id
1 'polypeptide(L)'
;IVYNYTYDIMSKLKTQGTVPEYVSLGNEIRGGMLFPFGNTYDASMNRDRFELVFGDDKNADEDIKCPKDWEGLVKFINAGYDAVKAVSEDSKVIIHLDDGSKSNKFTYFFDELDKLGAKYDVIGASYYPAWTDNNAEACKEFCNEISKKYDKDIMIMETGFNWNETRK
;
A
#
# COMPACT_ATOMS: atom_id res chain seq x y z
N ILE A 1 -6.80 -15.03 -5.94
CA ILE A 1 -5.60 -14.65 -6.73
C ILE A 1 -4.51 -14.13 -5.79
N VAL A 2 -4.74 -13.06 -5.00
CA VAL A 2 -3.70 -12.45 -4.12
C VAL A 2 -3.10 -13.48 -3.17
N TYR A 3 -3.92 -14.23 -2.42
CA TYR A 3 -3.43 -15.26 -1.52
C TYR A 3 -2.49 -16.26 -2.22
N ASN A 4 -2.95 -16.87 -3.32
CA ASN A 4 -2.17 -17.91 -4.01
C ASN A 4 -0.85 -17.37 -4.56
N TYR A 5 -0.86 -16.17 -5.14
CA TYR A 5 0.33 -15.53 -5.68
C TYR A 5 1.36 -15.22 -4.57
N THR A 6 0.91 -14.61 -3.48
CA THR A 6 1.77 -14.28 -2.35
C THR A 6 2.31 -15.55 -1.68
N TYR A 7 1.47 -16.55 -1.46
CA TYR A 7 1.85 -17.84 -0.88
C TYR A 7 2.91 -18.55 -1.75
N ASP A 8 2.74 -18.56 -3.06
CA ASP A 8 3.69 -19.20 -3.99
C ASP A 8 5.06 -18.52 -3.96
N ILE A 9 5.11 -17.18 -3.98
CA ILE A 9 6.36 -16.42 -3.87
C ILE A 9 7.04 -16.69 -2.52
N MET A 10 6.32 -16.55 -1.42
CA MET A 10 6.86 -16.77 -0.08
C MET A 10 7.38 -18.21 0.09
N SER A 11 6.66 -19.19 -0.46
CA SER A 11 7.07 -20.60 -0.42
C SER A 11 8.37 -20.86 -1.20
N LYS A 12 8.52 -20.22 -2.36
CA LYS A 12 9.76 -20.29 -3.17
C LYS A 12 10.94 -19.65 -2.42
N LEU A 13 10.74 -18.49 -1.82
CA LEU A 13 11.77 -17.82 -1.00
C LEU A 13 12.15 -18.69 0.21
N LYS A 14 11.19 -19.32 0.87
CA LYS A 14 11.44 -20.24 1.98
C LYS A 14 12.23 -21.46 1.52
N THR A 15 11.90 -22.04 0.38
CA THR A 15 12.59 -23.22 -0.18
C THR A 15 14.04 -22.93 -0.51
N GLN A 16 14.36 -21.73 -0.97
CA GLN A 16 15.74 -21.32 -1.26
C GLN A 16 16.50 -20.78 -0.04
N GLY A 17 15.88 -20.71 1.14
CA GLY A 17 16.52 -20.25 2.38
C GLY A 17 16.60 -18.74 2.55
N THR A 18 15.79 -17.97 1.82
CA THR A 18 15.79 -16.49 1.85
C THR A 18 14.42 -15.92 2.26
N VAL A 19 13.85 -16.41 3.35
CA VAL A 19 12.60 -15.89 3.87
C VAL A 19 12.76 -14.41 4.25
N PRO A 20 11.96 -13.50 3.69
CA PRO A 20 12.05 -12.09 4.05
C PRO A 20 11.52 -11.82 5.45
N GLU A 21 12.19 -10.95 6.16
CA GLU A 21 11.75 -10.47 7.48
C GLU A 21 10.54 -9.52 7.36
N TYR A 22 10.50 -8.75 6.26
CA TYR A 22 9.44 -7.78 5.95
C TYR A 22 8.90 -7.99 4.55
N VAL A 23 7.58 -7.93 4.41
CA VAL A 23 6.86 -8.11 3.14
C VAL A 23 5.89 -6.97 2.93
N SER A 24 6.10 -6.15 1.91
CA SER A 24 5.16 -5.10 1.53
C SER A 24 4.07 -5.64 0.59
N LEU A 25 2.82 -5.44 0.97
CA LEU A 25 1.68 -5.75 0.12
C LEU A 25 1.33 -4.54 -0.75
N GLY A 26 1.89 -4.51 -1.93
CA GLY A 26 1.79 -3.40 -2.86
C GLY A 26 2.82 -2.30 -2.61
N ASN A 27 2.84 -1.31 -3.50
CA ASN A 27 3.71 -0.14 -3.45
C ASN A 27 2.86 1.12 -3.53
N GLU A 28 2.98 2.01 -2.54
CA GLU A 28 2.29 3.30 -2.50
C GLU A 28 0.77 3.20 -2.76
N ILE A 29 0.11 2.29 -2.03
CA ILE A 29 -1.29 1.90 -2.29
C ILE A 29 -2.34 2.89 -1.73
N ARG A 30 -2.00 4.16 -1.52
CA ARG A 30 -2.98 5.16 -1.04
C ARG A 30 -4.20 5.27 -1.97
N GLY A 31 -4.00 5.12 -3.27
CA GLY A 31 -5.09 5.04 -4.26
C GLY A 31 -5.83 3.71 -4.30
N GLY A 32 -5.36 2.72 -3.58
CA GLY A 32 -5.84 1.33 -3.63
C GLY A 32 -4.95 0.43 -4.47
N MET A 33 -5.42 -0.79 -4.73
CA MET A 33 -4.73 -1.78 -5.56
C MET A 33 -5.72 -2.60 -6.37
N LEU A 34 -5.22 -3.22 -7.44
CA LEU A 34 -5.99 -4.14 -8.30
C LEU A 34 -7.32 -3.55 -8.80
N PHE A 35 -7.24 -2.30 -9.30
CA PHE A 35 -8.38 -1.64 -9.93
C PHE A 35 -9.15 -2.55 -10.90
N PRO A 36 -10.50 -2.46 -10.90
CA PRO A 36 -11.35 -1.53 -10.16
C PRO A 36 -11.85 -2.05 -8.80
N PHE A 37 -11.30 -3.12 -8.25
CA PHE A 37 -11.86 -3.86 -7.11
C PHE A 37 -11.26 -3.50 -5.75
N GLY A 38 -10.43 -2.49 -5.65
CA GLY A 38 -9.81 -2.12 -4.38
C GLY A 38 -9.33 -0.68 -4.39
N ASN A 39 -10.09 0.21 -5.04
CA ASN A 39 -9.81 1.63 -5.09
C ASN A 39 -10.36 2.38 -3.87
N THR A 40 -9.62 3.37 -3.41
CA THR A 40 -9.97 4.18 -2.23
C THR A 40 -10.75 5.45 -2.57
N TYR A 41 -10.97 5.74 -3.85
CA TYR A 41 -11.70 6.89 -4.36
C TYR A 41 -12.58 6.48 -5.56
N ASP A 42 -13.61 7.29 -5.83
CA ASP A 42 -14.41 7.10 -7.03
C ASP A 42 -13.58 7.45 -8.26
N ALA A 43 -13.46 6.50 -9.17
CA ALA A 43 -12.70 6.64 -10.39
C ALA A 43 -13.55 6.31 -11.61
N SER A 44 -13.08 6.69 -12.78
CA SER A 44 -13.58 6.18 -14.05
C SER A 44 -12.42 5.50 -14.79
N MET A 45 -12.70 4.44 -15.48
CA MET A 45 -11.76 3.73 -16.34
C MET A 45 -12.19 3.94 -17.78
N ASN A 46 -11.30 4.49 -18.62
CA ASN A 46 -11.58 4.58 -20.03
C ASN A 46 -11.64 3.19 -20.68
N ARG A 47 -12.30 3.11 -21.83
CA ARG A 47 -12.51 1.85 -22.54
C ARG A 47 -11.23 1.10 -22.83
N ASP A 48 -10.19 1.76 -23.31
CA ASP A 48 -8.91 1.13 -23.69
C ASP A 48 -8.26 0.40 -22.50
N ARG A 49 -8.34 0.98 -21.29
CA ARG A 49 -7.85 0.36 -20.06
C ARG A 49 -8.72 -0.81 -19.61
N PHE A 50 -10.03 -0.68 -19.76
CA PHE A 50 -10.95 -1.74 -19.41
C PHE A 50 -10.75 -2.97 -20.31
N GLU A 51 -10.67 -2.77 -21.62
CA GLU A 51 -10.41 -3.84 -22.59
C GLU A 51 -9.08 -4.56 -22.34
N LEU A 52 -8.04 -3.80 -21.94
CA LEU A 52 -6.74 -4.37 -21.60
C LEU A 52 -6.80 -5.33 -20.40
N VAL A 53 -7.68 -5.07 -19.43
CA VAL A 53 -7.77 -5.83 -18.17
C VAL A 53 -8.83 -6.92 -18.24
N PHE A 54 -9.98 -6.66 -18.88
CA PHE A 54 -11.18 -7.51 -18.84
C PHE A 54 -11.58 -8.09 -20.19
N GLY A 55 -10.92 -7.67 -21.28
CA GLY A 55 -11.26 -8.06 -22.63
C GLY A 55 -12.30 -7.14 -23.29
N ASP A 56 -12.55 -7.39 -24.59
CA ASP A 56 -13.41 -6.56 -25.44
C ASP A 56 -14.88 -6.67 -25.02
N ASP A 57 -15.43 -5.58 -24.46
CA ASP A 57 -16.87 -5.38 -24.27
C ASP A 57 -17.41 -4.41 -25.33
N LYS A 58 -17.98 -4.93 -26.40
CA LYS A 58 -18.48 -4.16 -27.55
C LYS A 58 -19.62 -3.20 -27.25
N ASN A 59 -20.15 -3.19 -26.03
CA ASN A 59 -21.29 -2.38 -25.63
C ASN A 59 -20.92 -1.16 -24.77
N ALA A 60 -19.65 -0.94 -24.48
CA ALA A 60 -19.21 0.15 -23.63
C ALA A 60 -18.84 1.39 -24.45
N ASP A 61 -19.80 2.29 -24.67
CA ASP A 61 -19.57 3.61 -25.31
C ASP A 61 -19.15 4.72 -24.32
N GLU A 62 -19.17 4.43 -23.01
CA GLU A 62 -18.89 5.40 -21.95
C GLU A 62 -17.76 4.92 -21.01
N ASP A 63 -17.14 5.85 -20.31
CA ASP A 63 -16.21 5.54 -19.24
C ASP A 63 -16.88 4.69 -18.16
N ILE A 64 -16.21 3.59 -17.78
CA ILE A 64 -16.73 2.68 -16.77
C ILE A 64 -16.49 3.28 -15.39
N LYS A 65 -17.57 3.46 -14.65
CA LYS A 65 -17.51 3.97 -13.27
C LYS A 65 -16.95 2.91 -12.34
N CYS A 66 -15.92 3.26 -11.61
CA CYS A 66 -15.28 2.43 -10.58
C CYS A 66 -15.50 3.12 -9.24
N PRO A 67 -16.58 2.85 -8.51
CA PRO A 67 -16.80 3.44 -7.20
C PRO A 67 -15.71 2.98 -6.24
N LYS A 68 -15.44 3.76 -5.20
CA LYS A 68 -14.51 3.35 -4.14
C LYS A 68 -14.94 2.03 -3.52
N ASP A 69 -13.97 1.14 -3.31
CA ASP A 69 -14.18 -0.21 -2.77
C ASP A 69 -13.14 -0.53 -1.69
N TRP A 70 -13.29 0.08 -0.53
CA TRP A 70 -12.45 -0.18 0.64
C TRP A 70 -12.57 -1.63 1.14
N GLU A 71 -13.74 -2.25 1.03
CA GLU A 71 -13.92 -3.65 1.42
C GLU A 71 -13.12 -4.59 0.51
N GLY A 72 -13.11 -4.30 -0.80
CA GLY A 72 -12.27 -5.02 -1.77
C GLY A 72 -10.79 -4.88 -1.45
N LEU A 73 -10.33 -3.65 -1.14
CA LEU A 73 -8.95 -3.41 -0.73
C LEU A 73 -8.59 -4.21 0.52
N VAL A 74 -9.42 -4.19 1.55
CA VAL A 74 -9.16 -4.94 2.80
C VAL A 74 -9.15 -6.44 2.56
N LYS A 75 -10.02 -6.98 1.70
CA LYS A 75 -9.98 -8.40 1.29
C LYS A 75 -8.65 -8.76 0.63
N PHE A 76 -8.09 -7.89 -0.23
CA PHE A 76 -6.78 -8.13 -0.84
C PHE A 76 -5.65 -8.07 0.18
N ILE A 77 -5.65 -7.08 1.06
CA ILE A 77 -4.67 -6.95 2.13
C ILE A 77 -4.71 -8.19 3.03
N ASN A 78 -5.88 -8.58 3.52
CA ASN A 78 -6.02 -9.73 4.41
C ASN A 78 -5.62 -11.04 3.73
N ALA A 79 -5.95 -11.22 2.45
CA ALA A 79 -5.52 -12.39 1.69
C ALA A 79 -3.99 -12.47 1.55
N GLY A 80 -3.32 -11.33 1.30
CA GLY A 80 -1.87 -11.25 1.26
C GLY A 80 -1.23 -11.50 2.63
N TYR A 81 -1.78 -10.88 3.68
CA TYR A 81 -1.33 -11.09 5.06
C TYR A 81 -1.41 -12.57 5.47
N ASP A 82 -2.56 -13.20 5.27
CA ASP A 82 -2.77 -14.60 5.63
C ASP A 82 -1.83 -15.54 4.85
N ALA A 83 -1.53 -15.21 3.59
CA ALA A 83 -0.57 -15.97 2.79
C ALA A 83 0.87 -15.85 3.31
N VAL A 84 1.30 -14.64 3.71
CA VAL A 84 2.62 -14.43 4.33
C VAL A 84 2.72 -15.23 5.61
N LYS A 85 1.74 -15.09 6.52
CA LYS A 85 1.74 -15.77 7.82
C LYS A 85 1.63 -17.29 7.71
N ALA A 86 0.96 -17.81 6.69
CA ALA A 86 0.91 -19.25 6.43
C ALA A 86 2.28 -19.87 6.07
N VAL A 87 3.19 -19.08 5.51
CA VAL A 87 4.54 -19.53 5.14
C VAL A 87 5.57 -19.19 6.22
N SER A 88 5.48 -18.00 6.79
CA SER A 88 6.38 -17.48 7.83
C SER A 88 5.61 -16.60 8.82
N GLU A 89 5.37 -17.14 10.00
CA GLU A 89 4.66 -16.44 11.08
C GLU A 89 5.44 -15.20 11.55
N ASP A 90 6.77 -15.27 11.54
CA ASP A 90 7.67 -14.21 11.99
C ASP A 90 7.80 -13.05 10.98
N SER A 91 7.51 -13.27 9.69
CA SER A 91 7.56 -12.22 8.67
C SER A 91 6.53 -11.14 8.96
N LYS A 92 6.96 -9.87 8.99
CA LYS A 92 6.09 -8.72 9.22
C LYS A 92 5.54 -8.18 7.90
N VAL A 93 4.25 -7.89 7.89
CA VAL A 93 3.54 -7.36 6.71
C VAL A 93 3.42 -5.85 6.80
N ILE A 94 3.86 -5.18 5.73
CA ILE A 94 3.87 -3.73 5.60
C ILE A 94 2.75 -3.28 4.65
N ILE A 95 2.03 -2.22 5.04
CA ILE A 95 1.20 -1.43 4.12
C ILE A 95 1.91 -0.12 3.86
N HIS A 96 2.23 0.12 2.59
CA HIS A 96 3.09 1.20 2.13
C HIS A 96 2.31 2.31 1.42
N LEU A 97 2.43 3.54 1.92
CA LEU A 97 1.82 4.74 1.31
C LEU A 97 2.88 5.74 0.87
N ASP A 98 2.52 6.54 -0.13
CA ASP A 98 3.23 7.75 -0.53
C ASP A 98 3.00 8.92 0.45
N ASP A 99 3.64 10.06 0.21
CA ASP A 99 3.44 11.30 0.97
C ASP A 99 3.72 11.18 2.48
N GLY A 100 4.74 10.42 2.88
CA GLY A 100 5.24 10.40 4.26
C GLY A 100 5.51 11.82 4.76
N SER A 101 5.14 12.15 5.98
CA SER A 101 5.03 13.47 6.61
C SER A 101 3.66 14.17 6.45
N LYS A 102 2.70 13.59 5.76
CA LYS A 102 1.33 14.10 5.65
C LYS A 102 0.40 13.26 6.53
N SER A 103 0.44 13.46 7.86
CA SER A 103 -0.32 12.66 8.84
C SER A 103 -1.80 12.51 8.50
N ASN A 104 -2.45 13.56 7.94
CA ASN A 104 -3.85 13.50 7.57
C ASN A 104 -4.17 12.48 6.46
N LYS A 105 -3.24 12.24 5.52
CA LYS A 105 -3.41 11.21 4.47
C LYS A 105 -3.30 9.81 5.07
N PHE A 106 -2.35 9.62 5.97
CA PHE A 106 -2.17 8.35 6.68
C PHE A 106 -3.35 8.06 7.60
N THR A 107 -3.79 9.04 8.39
CA THR A 107 -4.93 8.84 9.29
C THR A 107 -6.21 8.52 8.53
N TYR A 108 -6.49 9.22 7.42
CA TYR A 108 -7.66 8.90 6.60
C TYR A 108 -7.61 7.46 6.07
N PHE A 109 -6.45 7.01 5.58
CA PHE A 109 -6.32 5.67 4.99
C PHE A 109 -6.37 4.56 6.05
N PHE A 110 -5.57 4.68 7.11
CA PHE A 110 -5.49 3.63 8.14
C PHE A 110 -6.73 3.58 9.03
N ASP A 111 -7.43 4.70 9.28
CA ASP A 111 -8.71 4.69 10.00
C ASP A 111 -9.78 3.88 9.22
N GLU A 112 -9.82 3.98 7.88
CA GLU A 112 -10.72 3.15 7.07
C GLU A 112 -10.28 1.67 7.05
N LEU A 113 -8.98 1.39 6.99
CA LEU A 113 -8.47 0.02 7.07
C LEU A 113 -8.82 -0.64 8.41
N ASP A 114 -8.55 0.02 9.53
CA ASP A 114 -8.80 -0.52 10.87
C ASP A 114 -10.30 -0.73 11.12
N LYS A 115 -11.14 0.21 10.67
CA LYS A 115 -12.61 0.08 10.75
C LYS A 115 -13.14 -1.15 10.02
N LEU A 116 -12.48 -1.57 8.94
CA LEU A 116 -12.86 -2.74 8.14
C LEU A 116 -12.09 -4.01 8.52
N GLY A 117 -11.23 -3.95 9.53
CA GLY A 117 -10.50 -5.11 10.05
C GLY A 117 -9.35 -5.57 9.16
N ALA A 118 -8.62 -4.64 8.57
CA ALA A 118 -7.40 -4.95 7.85
C ALA A 118 -6.29 -5.47 8.78
N LYS A 119 -5.51 -6.42 8.28
CA LYS A 119 -4.40 -7.03 9.00
C LYS A 119 -3.08 -6.51 8.45
N TYR A 120 -2.25 -5.92 9.29
CA TYR A 120 -0.90 -5.47 8.97
C TYR A 120 -0.07 -5.33 10.24
N ASP A 121 1.25 -5.39 10.10
CA ASP A 121 2.18 -5.32 11.23
C ASP A 121 2.91 -3.98 11.28
N VAL A 122 3.20 -3.38 10.13
CA VAL A 122 4.05 -2.18 9.98
C VAL A 122 3.40 -1.20 9.00
N ILE A 123 3.52 0.08 9.28
CA ILE A 123 3.14 1.16 8.36
C ILE A 123 4.39 1.63 7.60
N GLY A 124 4.35 1.51 6.27
CA GLY A 124 5.40 1.98 5.38
C GLY A 124 5.10 3.36 4.82
N ALA A 125 6.13 4.19 4.67
CA ALA A 125 6.00 5.53 4.13
C ALA A 125 7.13 5.86 3.14
N SER A 126 6.80 6.41 1.97
CA SER A 126 7.77 7.11 1.13
C SER A 126 7.96 8.52 1.63
N TYR A 127 9.19 8.92 1.93
CA TYR A 127 9.53 10.26 2.38
C TYR A 127 10.60 10.88 1.49
N TYR A 128 10.21 11.85 0.69
CA TYR A 128 11.11 12.59 -0.19
C TYR A 128 11.16 14.07 0.23
N PRO A 129 12.19 14.52 0.95
CA PRO A 129 12.29 15.89 1.48
C PRO A 129 12.12 16.97 0.42
N ALA A 130 12.59 16.72 -0.82
CA ALA A 130 12.51 17.69 -1.90
C ALA A 130 11.06 17.96 -2.38
N TRP A 131 10.14 17.00 -2.16
CA TRP A 131 8.75 17.12 -2.61
C TRP A 131 7.76 17.51 -1.53
N THR A 132 8.18 17.44 -0.28
CA THR A 132 7.29 17.64 0.87
C THR A 132 7.47 18.98 1.57
N ASP A 133 8.48 19.77 1.17
CA ASP A 133 8.93 21.00 1.86
C ASP A 133 9.20 20.79 3.36
N ASN A 134 9.34 19.54 3.79
CA ASN A 134 9.51 19.14 5.17
C ASN A 134 10.97 18.76 5.46
N ASN A 135 11.39 19.03 6.66
CA ASN A 135 12.70 18.67 7.17
C ASN A 135 12.64 17.34 7.99
N ALA A 136 13.78 16.86 8.43
CA ALA A 136 13.89 15.63 9.21
C ALA A 136 13.10 15.66 10.52
N GLU A 137 12.95 16.83 11.16
CA GLU A 137 12.16 16.96 12.40
C GLU A 137 10.67 16.74 12.12
N ALA A 138 10.12 17.32 11.04
CA ALA A 138 8.73 17.07 10.64
C ALA A 138 8.49 15.59 10.27
N CYS A 139 9.46 14.92 9.67
CA CYS A 139 9.37 13.48 9.42
C CYS A 139 9.34 12.68 10.74
N LYS A 140 10.19 13.04 11.68
CA LYS A 140 10.22 12.43 13.02
C LYS A 140 8.90 12.62 13.78
N GLU A 141 8.35 13.85 13.76
CA GLU A 141 7.05 14.15 14.36
C GLU A 141 5.95 13.31 13.74
N PHE A 142 5.89 13.22 12.41
CA PHE A 142 4.98 12.35 11.68
C PHE A 142 5.11 10.88 12.09
N CYS A 143 6.34 10.34 12.11
CA CYS A 143 6.56 8.95 12.52
C CYS A 143 6.07 8.69 13.95
N ASN A 144 6.35 9.59 14.88
CA ASN A 144 5.93 9.47 16.28
C ASN A 144 4.40 9.54 16.42
N GLU A 145 3.75 10.45 15.70
CA GLU A 145 2.30 10.63 15.71
C GLU A 145 1.60 9.37 15.20
N ILE A 146 1.99 8.89 14.01
CA ILE A 146 1.36 7.75 13.36
C ILE A 146 1.64 6.45 14.12
N SER A 147 2.88 6.22 14.55
CA SER A 147 3.22 5.04 15.36
C SER A 147 2.41 4.99 16.65
N LYS A 148 2.31 6.11 17.35
CA LYS A 148 1.53 6.17 18.60
C LYS A 148 0.04 5.96 18.38
N LYS A 149 -0.53 6.51 17.28
CA LYS A 149 -1.96 6.40 16.99
C LYS A 149 -2.38 4.96 16.71
N TYR A 150 -1.59 4.23 15.94
CA TYR A 150 -1.94 2.87 15.47
C TYR A 150 -1.26 1.76 16.27
N ASP A 151 -0.38 2.10 17.22
CA ASP A 151 0.46 1.13 17.95
C ASP A 151 1.21 0.21 16.97
N LYS A 152 1.84 0.81 15.95
CA LYS A 152 2.59 0.13 14.90
C LYS A 152 3.96 0.77 14.70
N ASP A 153 4.92 -0.04 14.29
CA ASP A 153 6.20 0.45 13.81
C ASP A 153 6.01 1.22 12.49
N ILE A 154 6.81 2.27 12.29
CA ILE A 154 6.89 3.01 11.03
C ILE A 154 8.20 2.67 10.33
N MET A 155 8.11 2.34 9.05
CA MET A 155 9.28 2.14 8.19
C MET A 155 9.29 3.16 7.06
N ILE A 156 10.38 3.92 6.94
CA ILE A 156 10.60 4.73 5.74
C ILE A 156 11.06 3.78 4.63
N MET A 157 10.16 3.49 3.69
CA MET A 157 10.34 2.52 2.61
C MET A 157 11.15 3.09 1.48
N GLU A 158 10.92 4.36 1.19
CA GLU A 158 11.57 5.09 0.12
C GLU A 158 12.00 6.47 0.59
N THR A 159 13.19 6.89 0.18
CA THR A 159 13.66 8.24 0.34
C THR A 159 14.70 8.58 -0.72
N GLY A 160 14.84 9.86 -1.02
CA GLY A 160 15.84 10.32 -1.97
C GLY A 160 16.03 11.83 -1.88
N PHE A 161 17.22 12.26 -2.24
CA PHE A 161 17.60 13.66 -2.33
C PHE A 161 18.56 13.84 -3.49
N ASN A 162 18.39 14.93 -4.27
CA ASN A 162 19.32 15.22 -5.35
C ASN A 162 20.67 15.61 -4.77
N TRP A 163 21.70 14.85 -5.06
CA TRP A 163 23.05 15.06 -4.52
C TRP A 163 23.68 16.41 -4.91
N ASN A 164 23.18 17.04 -5.99
CA ASN A 164 23.66 18.33 -6.51
C ASN A 164 22.78 19.52 -6.06
N GLU A 165 21.72 19.30 -5.31
CA GLU A 165 20.88 20.35 -4.75
C GLU A 165 21.35 20.69 -3.33
N THR A 166 21.96 21.84 -3.17
CA THR A 166 22.11 22.42 -1.83
C THR A 166 20.85 23.19 -1.50
N ARG A 167 20.07 22.72 -0.53
CA ARG A 167 19.02 23.56 0.09
C ARG A 167 19.70 24.80 0.67
N LYS A 168 19.29 25.98 0.16
CA LYS A 168 19.63 27.26 0.76
C LYS A 168 18.79 27.45 2.03
#